data_d1d2cb98fd73aff940149d0ed1d424e0
#
_entry.id   d1d2cb98fd73aff940149d0ed1d424e0
#
_cell.length_a   1.000
_cell.length_b   1.000
_cell.length_c   1.000
_cell.angle_alpha   90.00
_cell.angle_beta   90.00
_cell.angle_gamma   90.00
#
_symmetry.space_group_name_H-M   'P 1'
#
loop_
_entity.id
_entity.type
_entity.pdbx_description
1 polymer ?
#
loop_
_entity_poly.entity_id
_entity_poly.type
_entity_poly.pdbx_seq_one_letter_code
_entity_poly.pdbx_strand_id
1 'polypeptide(L)'
;MKKSKNKRIKAQSKVSVQLVRSELAGSVEYQMSRGYSDIARPDDDILKKHGYNVKIYRSLLSDEQVKACYLNQRIAGVIAAPWSIIPAGDTPQDAEIAEFVKNNLERLNFNEICRKMLYATWYGFQVGEIMWGVEDGKNVIADIKVRNIERFNFKNTGELYLIRNYSEKELMPDRKFWVVKNSGDNDDDIYGLGLAHVCYWPVYLKRNGLKFWSILVEKFAVPTAVGKYPQLASNEVIKKVLSALDSIATETSIAVPEGTEVQLLEAVKSSGGDHEKFCKYLDQILAKAILGQDGTSENGRYAGTAAVQENVKDLILKSDADLLCESFNRVIAWLVAWNWPAAQP
;
A
#
# COMPACT_ATOMS: atom_id res chain seq x y z
N MET A 1 9.10 53.58 49.64
CA MET A 1 8.40 52.61 48.82
C MET A 1 9.11 52.38 47.48
N LYS A 2 10.16 51.57 47.40
CA LYS A 2 10.84 51.12 46.14
C LYS A 2 11.75 49.95 46.48
N LYS A 3 11.18 48.76 46.85
CA LYS A 3 11.98 47.52 47.00
C LYS A 3 11.07 46.26 46.79
N SER A 4 10.27 46.23 45.74
CA SER A 4 9.43 45.04 45.48
C SER A 4 9.31 44.63 44.01
N LYS A 5 10.17 45.12 43.12
CA LYS A 5 10.06 44.74 41.70
C LYS A 5 11.19 43.85 41.13
N ASN A 6 12.22 43.50 41.92
CA ASN A 6 13.37 42.76 41.39
C ASN A 6 13.47 41.30 41.83
N LYS A 7 12.40 40.68 42.40
CA LYS A 7 12.43 39.28 42.83
C LYS A 7 11.69 38.31 41.87
N ARG A 8 11.07 38.81 40.81
CA ARG A 8 10.30 37.96 39.86
C ARG A 8 11.00 37.57 38.57
N ILE A 9 12.23 38.03 38.33
CA ILE A 9 12.97 37.76 37.06
C ILE A 9 14.11 36.73 37.24
N LYS A 10 14.34 36.19 38.43
CA LYS A 10 15.40 35.20 38.68
C LYS A 10 14.93 33.77 38.82
N ALA A 11 13.68 33.46 38.47
CA ALA A 11 13.15 32.08 38.46
C ALA A 11 12.99 31.53 37.03
N GLN A 12 13.68 32.07 36.05
CA GLN A 12 13.77 31.46 34.73
C GLN A 12 15.03 30.60 34.65
N SER A 13 14.79 29.29 34.76
CA SER A 13 15.48 28.19 34.11
C SER A 13 16.95 27.97 34.41
N LYS A 14 17.24 27.20 35.40
CA LYS A 14 18.12 26.06 35.16
C LYS A 14 17.22 24.95 34.60
N VAL A 15 16.95 24.94 33.31
CA VAL A 15 16.52 23.72 32.61
C VAL A 15 17.60 22.71 32.94
N SER A 16 17.31 21.68 33.72
CA SER A 16 18.31 20.71 34.09
C SER A 16 18.78 20.05 32.79
N VAL A 17 20.08 19.90 32.60
CA VAL A 17 20.68 19.20 31.44
C VAL A 17 20.02 17.82 31.24
N GLN A 18 19.50 17.25 32.29
CA GLN A 18 18.77 15.99 32.30
C GLN A 18 17.41 16.08 31.58
N LEU A 19 16.68 17.20 31.72
CA LEU A 19 15.44 17.45 30.97
C LEU A 19 15.68 17.64 29.47
N VAL A 20 16.81 18.23 29.08
CA VAL A 20 17.17 18.41 27.68
C VAL A 20 17.60 17.09 27.01
N ARG A 21 18.09 16.13 27.80
CA ARG A 21 18.57 14.81 27.34
C ARG A 21 17.49 13.72 27.39
N SER A 22 16.39 13.96 28.06
CA SER A 22 15.26 13.03 28.14
C SER A 22 14.19 13.40 27.15
N GLU A 23 13.54 12.42 26.57
CA GLU A 23 12.34 12.59 25.79
C GLU A 23 11.20 13.08 26.71
N LEU A 24 10.55 14.19 26.36
CA LEU A 24 9.47 14.78 27.15
C LEU A 24 8.09 14.52 26.54
N ALA A 25 8.02 14.28 25.25
CA ALA A 25 6.77 14.11 24.50
C ALA A 25 6.64 12.69 23.95
N GLY A 26 6.96 11.68 24.78
CA GLY A 26 6.90 10.28 24.35
C GLY A 26 5.49 9.84 23.97
N SER A 27 5.38 8.98 22.97
CA SER A 27 4.16 8.45 22.38
C SER A 27 3.22 7.77 23.40
N VAL A 28 3.76 7.27 24.50
CA VAL A 28 3.00 6.54 25.55
C VAL A 28 1.96 7.41 26.24
N GLU A 29 2.30 8.66 26.59
CA GLU A 29 1.37 9.57 27.29
C GLU A 29 0.22 10.04 26.39
N TYR A 30 0.52 10.29 25.12
CA TYR A 30 -0.48 10.71 24.15
C TYR A 30 -1.47 9.59 23.80
N GLN A 31 -1.01 8.35 23.72
CA GLN A 31 -1.86 7.20 23.40
C GLN A 31 -2.65 6.71 24.61
N MET A 32 -2.15 6.84 25.83
CA MET A 32 -2.91 6.55 27.06
C MET A 32 -4.14 7.47 27.22
N SER A 33 -4.10 8.68 26.70
CA SER A 33 -5.26 9.58 26.70
C SER A 33 -6.36 9.15 25.72
N ARG A 34 -6.06 8.29 24.72
CA ARG A 34 -7.01 7.78 23.72
C ARG A 34 -7.69 6.46 24.09
N GLY A 35 -7.30 5.78 25.16
CA GLY A 35 -7.96 4.57 25.63
C GLY A 35 -7.09 3.67 26.51
N TYR A 36 -7.74 2.87 27.35
CA TYR A 36 -7.10 1.92 28.28
C TYR A 36 -6.39 0.71 27.61
N SER A 37 -6.20 0.71 26.29
CA SER A 37 -5.54 -0.39 25.58
C SER A 37 -4.05 -0.15 25.49
N ASP A 38 -3.26 -1.10 25.98
CA ASP A 38 -1.79 -1.14 25.84
C ASP A 38 -1.32 -1.37 24.38
N ILE A 39 -2.28 -1.57 23.45
CA ILE A 39 -2.03 -1.88 22.06
C ILE A 39 -2.33 -0.66 21.20
N ALA A 40 -1.32 -0.25 20.47
CA ALA A 40 -1.46 0.76 19.43
C ALA A 40 -2.40 0.29 18.29
N ARG A 41 -3.10 1.22 17.70
CA ARG A 41 -3.89 1.01 16.49
C ARG A 41 -3.39 1.95 15.41
N PRO A 42 -3.35 1.50 14.15
CA PRO A 42 -2.99 2.39 13.05
C PRO A 42 -4.00 3.55 12.97
N ASP A 43 -3.50 4.76 12.77
CA ASP A 43 -4.34 5.94 12.53
C ASP A 43 -4.76 5.98 11.06
N ASP A 44 -5.67 5.09 10.72
CA ASP A 44 -6.15 4.86 9.37
C ASP A 44 -7.68 4.75 9.39
N ASP A 45 -8.34 5.76 8.87
CA ASP A 45 -9.80 5.87 8.84
C ASP A 45 -10.47 4.75 8.04
N ILE A 46 -9.81 4.27 7.00
CA ILE A 46 -10.33 3.19 6.14
C ILE A 46 -10.26 1.88 6.93
N LEU A 47 -9.10 1.55 7.51
CA LEU A 47 -8.96 0.37 8.34
C LEU A 47 -9.89 0.40 9.55
N LYS A 48 -10.04 1.55 10.19
CA LYS A 48 -10.95 1.74 11.34
C LYS A 48 -12.41 1.41 10.96
N LYS A 49 -12.90 1.90 9.82
CA LYS A 49 -14.25 1.60 9.31
C LYS A 49 -14.46 0.11 9.01
N HIS A 50 -13.40 -0.60 8.67
CA HIS A 50 -13.42 -2.03 8.34
C HIS A 50 -12.91 -2.94 9.48
N GLY A 51 -12.94 -2.45 10.74
CA GLY A 51 -12.52 -3.24 11.91
C GLY A 51 -11.05 -3.59 11.92
N TYR A 52 -10.18 -2.77 11.31
CA TYR A 52 -8.74 -2.98 11.14
C TYR A 52 -8.36 -4.23 10.31
N ASN A 53 -9.25 -4.64 9.41
CA ASN A 53 -9.02 -5.80 8.54
C ASN A 53 -8.15 -5.41 7.32
N VAL A 54 -6.87 -5.77 7.36
CA VAL A 54 -5.88 -5.48 6.30
C VAL A 54 -6.19 -6.20 4.98
N LYS A 55 -7.08 -7.20 4.96
CA LYS A 55 -7.48 -7.90 3.72
C LYS A 55 -8.08 -6.97 2.68
N ILE A 56 -8.71 -5.87 3.11
CA ILE A 56 -9.22 -4.87 2.16
C ILE A 56 -8.10 -4.28 1.32
N TYR A 57 -6.95 -3.98 1.91
CA TYR A 57 -5.77 -3.47 1.22
C TYR A 57 -5.12 -4.52 0.33
N ARG A 58 -5.14 -5.79 0.76
CA ARG A 58 -4.70 -6.90 -0.08
C ARG A 58 -5.54 -7.04 -1.34
N SER A 59 -6.85 -6.80 -1.25
CA SER A 59 -7.75 -6.89 -2.40
C SER A 59 -7.45 -5.86 -3.49
N LEU A 60 -6.84 -4.72 -3.14
CA LEU A 60 -6.48 -3.68 -4.11
C LEU A 60 -5.36 -4.11 -5.05
N LEU A 61 -4.48 -5.03 -4.62
CA LEU A 61 -3.40 -5.58 -5.44
C LEU A 61 -3.89 -6.41 -6.64
N SER A 62 -5.19 -6.73 -6.71
CA SER A 62 -5.80 -7.39 -7.87
C SER A 62 -6.23 -6.42 -8.97
N ASP A 63 -6.18 -5.09 -8.72
CA ASP A 63 -6.39 -4.09 -9.77
C ASP A 63 -5.22 -4.10 -10.74
N GLU A 64 -5.50 -4.07 -12.05
CA GLU A 64 -4.49 -4.18 -13.10
C GLU A 64 -3.50 -3.02 -13.09
N GLN A 65 -3.97 -1.79 -12.83
CA GLN A 65 -3.10 -0.61 -12.79
C GLN A 65 -2.21 -0.62 -11.55
N VAL A 66 -2.77 -0.98 -10.39
CA VAL A 66 -1.99 -1.18 -9.17
C VAL A 66 -0.92 -2.23 -9.38
N LYS A 67 -1.27 -3.38 -9.98
CA LYS A 67 -0.32 -4.44 -10.27
C LYS A 67 0.79 -3.99 -11.21
N ALA A 68 0.43 -3.28 -12.28
CA ALA A 68 1.40 -2.77 -13.27
C ALA A 68 2.37 -1.78 -12.65
N CYS A 69 1.89 -0.80 -11.87
CA CYS A 69 2.71 0.23 -11.27
C CYS A 69 3.47 -0.27 -10.04
N TYR A 70 2.81 -0.97 -9.13
CA TYR A 70 3.40 -1.36 -7.85
C TYR A 70 4.28 -2.60 -7.98
N LEU A 71 3.74 -3.73 -8.50
CA LEU A 71 4.49 -4.99 -8.53
C LEU A 71 5.52 -5.03 -9.67
N ASN A 72 5.09 -4.64 -10.90
CA ASN A 72 5.91 -4.83 -12.08
C ASN A 72 6.91 -3.70 -12.32
N GLN A 73 6.68 -2.50 -11.76
CA GLN A 73 7.60 -1.38 -11.92
C GLN A 73 8.30 -1.02 -10.61
N ARG A 74 7.57 -0.69 -9.53
CA ARG A 74 8.18 -0.21 -8.29
C ARG A 74 8.95 -1.31 -7.56
N ILE A 75 8.30 -2.40 -7.16
CA ILE A 75 8.99 -3.51 -6.48
C ILE A 75 10.04 -4.15 -7.39
N ALA A 76 9.69 -4.45 -8.66
CA ALA A 76 10.63 -5.07 -9.57
C ALA A 76 11.86 -4.20 -9.84
N GLY A 77 11.69 -2.87 -9.91
CA GLY A 77 12.78 -1.93 -10.09
C GLY A 77 13.77 -1.94 -8.91
N VAL A 78 13.27 -1.94 -7.66
CA VAL A 78 14.14 -2.05 -6.48
C VAL A 78 14.90 -3.38 -6.46
N ILE A 79 14.22 -4.49 -6.74
CA ILE A 79 14.84 -5.82 -6.70
C ILE A 79 15.84 -6.06 -7.85
N ALA A 80 15.69 -5.35 -8.97
CA ALA A 80 16.64 -5.41 -10.08
C ALA A 80 17.96 -4.68 -9.78
N ALA A 81 17.97 -3.76 -8.81
CA ALA A 81 19.19 -3.05 -8.40
C ALA A 81 20.14 -4.02 -7.69
N PRO A 82 21.45 -4.00 -8.03
CA PRO A 82 22.43 -4.80 -7.34
C PRO A 82 22.63 -4.29 -5.91
N TRP A 83 22.79 -5.20 -4.95
CA TRP A 83 23.15 -4.86 -3.58
C TRP A 83 24.59 -5.29 -3.28
N SER A 84 25.24 -4.63 -2.32
CA SER A 84 26.56 -4.98 -1.85
C SER A 84 26.66 -4.76 -0.33
N ILE A 85 27.58 -5.48 0.30
CA ILE A 85 27.93 -5.25 1.70
C ILE A 85 29.21 -4.42 1.73
N ILE A 86 29.16 -3.28 2.40
CA ILE A 86 30.29 -2.37 2.52
C ILE A 86 30.91 -2.58 3.90
N PRO A 87 32.25 -2.80 4.01
CA PRO A 87 32.92 -2.86 5.30
C PRO A 87 32.72 -1.57 6.11
N ALA A 88 32.65 -1.67 7.45
CA ALA A 88 32.47 -0.51 8.33
C ALA A 88 33.74 0.38 8.39
N GLY A 89 34.91 -0.18 8.11
CA GLY A 89 36.18 0.53 8.06
C GLY A 89 37.19 -0.16 7.15
N ASP A 90 38.44 0.30 7.21
CA ASP A 90 39.53 -0.18 6.34
C ASP A 90 40.39 -1.28 6.99
N THR A 91 39.96 -1.88 8.11
CA THR A 91 40.74 -2.94 8.76
C THR A 91 40.53 -4.30 8.08
N PRO A 92 41.53 -5.21 8.13
CA PRO A 92 41.34 -6.57 7.61
C PRO A 92 40.17 -7.31 8.26
N GLN A 93 39.84 -7.00 9.52
CA GLN A 93 38.74 -7.58 10.25
C GLN A 93 37.37 -7.08 9.68
N ASP A 94 37.28 -5.81 9.32
CA ASP A 94 36.04 -5.27 8.71
C ASP A 94 35.76 -5.91 7.36
N ALA A 95 36.83 -6.16 6.57
CA ALA A 95 36.71 -6.87 5.31
C ALA A 95 36.26 -8.33 5.50
N GLU A 96 36.81 -9.04 6.50
CA GLU A 96 36.39 -10.43 6.86
C GLU A 96 34.91 -10.46 7.27
N ILE A 97 34.48 -9.51 8.09
CA ILE A 97 33.10 -9.42 8.54
C ILE A 97 32.15 -9.17 7.36
N ALA A 98 32.50 -8.22 6.48
CA ALA A 98 31.71 -7.92 5.31
C ALA A 98 31.56 -9.11 4.35
N GLU A 99 32.64 -9.84 4.12
CA GLU A 99 32.64 -11.06 3.31
C GLU A 99 31.81 -12.17 3.97
N PHE A 100 31.90 -12.36 5.27
CA PHE A 100 31.08 -13.32 6.00
C PHE A 100 29.57 -13.00 5.86
N VAL A 101 29.18 -11.74 6.07
CA VAL A 101 27.79 -11.31 5.92
C VAL A 101 27.32 -11.53 4.49
N LYS A 102 28.09 -11.13 3.48
CA LYS A 102 27.79 -11.32 2.07
C LYS A 102 27.56 -12.80 1.76
N ASN A 103 28.48 -13.68 2.13
CA ASN A 103 28.40 -15.12 1.90
C ASN A 103 27.18 -15.74 2.58
N ASN A 104 26.81 -15.25 3.78
CA ASN A 104 25.61 -15.71 4.47
C ASN A 104 24.33 -15.30 3.70
N LEU A 105 24.25 -14.07 3.18
CA LEU A 105 23.09 -13.60 2.44
C LEU A 105 22.96 -14.24 1.04
N GLU A 106 24.06 -14.51 0.35
CA GLU A 106 24.07 -15.18 -0.95
C GLU A 106 23.51 -16.61 -0.89
N ARG A 107 23.59 -17.28 0.26
CA ARG A 107 22.96 -18.60 0.47
C ARG A 107 21.45 -18.54 0.63
N LEU A 108 20.91 -17.37 0.99
CA LEU A 108 19.49 -17.13 1.11
C LEU A 108 18.92 -16.70 -0.24
N ASN A 109 17.63 -16.95 -0.48
CA ASN A 109 16.93 -16.30 -1.56
C ASN A 109 16.59 -14.85 -1.18
N PHE A 110 17.67 -14.04 -0.94
CA PHE A 110 17.58 -12.73 -0.32
C PHE A 110 16.73 -11.75 -1.14
N ASN A 111 16.84 -11.78 -2.47
CA ASN A 111 16.02 -10.95 -3.34
C ASN A 111 14.51 -11.23 -3.18
N GLU A 112 14.12 -12.49 -3.02
CA GLU A 112 12.71 -12.83 -2.79
C GLU A 112 12.23 -12.43 -1.39
N ILE A 113 13.11 -12.49 -0.40
CA ILE A 113 12.85 -11.99 0.95
C ILE A 113 12.65 -10.47 0.89
N CYS A 114 13.55 -9.73 0.25
CA CYS A 114 13.45 -8.28 0.05
C CYS A 114 12.16 -7.90 -0.68
N ARG A 115 11.81 -8.63 -1.75
CA ARG A 115 10.55 -8.45 -2.47
C ARG A 115 9.33 -8.50 -1.55
N LYS A 116 9.30 -9.46 -0.61
CA LYS A 116 8.22 -9.60 0.36
C LYS A 116 8.26 -8.52 1.44
N MET A 117 9.45 -8.11 1.87
CA MET A 117 9.61 -7.06 2.87
C MET A 117 9.23 -5.68 2.33
N LEU A 118 9.39 -5.42 1.03
CA LEU A 118 8.95 -4.20 0.35
C LEU A 118 7.43 -3.96 0.44
N TYR A 119 6.63 -4.97 0.76
CA TYR A 119 5.21 -4.75 1.05
C TYR A 119 4.97 -3.86 2.28
N ALA A 120 6.02 -3.50 3.04
CA ALA A 120 5.95 -2.44 4.03
C ALA A 120 5.49 -1.11 3.40
N THR A 121 5.93 -0.79 2.18
CA THR A 121 5.50 0.41 1.45
C THR A 121 4.02 0.37 1.05
N TRP A 122 3.43 -0.83 0.95
CA TRP A 122 2.01 -1.02 0.67
C TRP A 122 1.13 -0.95 1.92
N TYR A 123 1.53 -1.65 2.99
CA TYR A 123 0.72 -1.82 4.19
C TYR A 123 1.08 -0.87 5.34
N GLY A 124 2.20 -0.13 5.25
CA GLY A 124 2.79 0.68 6.31
C GLY A 124 3.93 -0.04 7.05
N PHE A 125 3.85 -1.36 7.25
CA PHE A 125 4.92 -2.15 7.83
C PHE A 125 4.93 -3.59 7.31
N GLN A 126 6.06 -4.29 7.50
CA GLN A 126 6.20 -5.70 7.20
C GLN A 126 7.13 -6.37 8.23
N VAL A 127 6.94 -7.68 8.46
CA VAL A 127 7.64 -8.43 9.50
C VAL A 127 8.28 -9.69 8.92
N GLY A 128 9.59 -9.80 9.06
CA GLY A 128 10.40 -10.98 8.75
C GLY A 128 10.85 -11.66 10.03
N GLU A 129 10.50 -12.93 10.22
CA GLU A 129 11.00 -13.76 11.32
C GLU A 129 12.35 -14.37 10.93
N ILE A 130 13.40 -14.05 11.69
CA ILE A 130 14.75 -14.53 11.45
C ILE A 130 14.93 -15.90 12.10
N MET A 131 15.35 -16.87 11.31
CA MET A 131 15.76 -18.18 11.78
C MET A 131 17.27 -18.19 11.91
N TRP A 132 17.75 -18.15 13.16
CA TRP A 132 19.17 -18.21 13.45
C TRP A 132 19.66 -19.67 13.45
N GLY A 133 20.88 -19.88 13.00
CA GLY A 133 21.59 -21.16 13.00
C GLY A 133 23.04 -21.01 13.49
N VAL A 134 23.76 -22.11 13.60
CA VAL A 134 25.20 -22.13 13.89
C VAL A 134 25.88 -23.00 12.84
N GLU A 135 26.85 -22.43 12.15
CA GLU A 135 27.72 -23.12 11.17
C GLU A 135 29.17 -22.80 11.50
N ASP A 136 30.02 -23.80 11.55
CA ASP A 136 31.44 -23.67 11.85
C ASP A 136 31.78 -22.85 13.12
N GLY A 137 30.90 -22.97 14.14
CA GLY A 137 31.02 -22.24 15.39
C GLY A 137 30.59 -20.76 15.34
N LYS A 138 30.15 -20.26 14.19
CA LYS A 138 29.62 -18.90 14.03
C LYS A 138 28.10 -18.92 13.92
N ASN A 139 27.44 -17.90 14.48
CA ASN A 139 26.01 -17.69 14.29
C ASN A 139 25.75 -17.22 12.85
N VAL A 140 24.76 -17.78 12.22
CA VAL A 140 24.35 -17.44 10.83
C VAL A 140 22.83 -17.19 10.76
N ILE A 141 22.41 -16.44 9.75
CA ILE A 141 21.01 -16.37 9.37
C ILE A 141 20.74 -17.61 8.51
N ALA A 142 20.02 -18.59 9.05
CA ALA A 142 19.66 -19.80 8.33
C ALA A 142 18.48 -19.59 7.36
N ASP A 143 17.53 -18.72 7.72
CA ASP A 143 16.39 -18.35 6.88
C ASP A 143 15.70 -17.07 7.42
N ILE A 144 14.95 -16.36 6.56
CA ILE A 144 14.08 -15.26 6.98
C ILE A 144 12.68 -15.52 6.40
N LYS A 145 11.73 -15.75 7.28
CA LYS A 145 10.34 -16.04 6.91
C LYS A 145 9.47 -14.80 7.05
N VAL A 146 9.12 -14.18 5.93
CA VAL A 146 8.21 -13.04 5.93
C VAL A 146 6.79 -13.51 6.31
N ARG A 147 6.25 -12.91 7.36
CA ARG A 147 4.99 -13.32 7.98
C ARG A 147 3.84 -12.42 7.59
N ASN A 148 2.61 -12.96 7.67
CA ASN A 148 1.41 -12.14 7.48
C ASN A 148 1.28 -11.13 8.62
N ILE A 149 1.18 -9.85 8.27
CA ILE A 149 1.08 -8.72 9.20
C ILE A 149 -0.16 -8.78 10.11
N GLU A 150 -1.23 -9.45 9.70
CA GLU A 150 -2.44 -9.66 10.51
C GLU A 150 -2.16 -10.40 11.83
N ARG A 151 -1.02 -11.08 11.91
CA ARG A 151 -0.60 -11.82 13.10
C ARG A 151 0.08 -10.96 14.15
N PHE A 152 0.37 -9.70 13.83
CA PHE A 152 1.17 -8.82 14.68
C PHE A 152 0.42 -7.54 15.03
N ASN A 153 0.68 -7.08 16.24
CA ASN A 153 0.32 -5.75 16.70
C ASN A 153 1.53 -5.09 17.37
N PHE A 154 1.49 -3.78 17.48
CA PHE A 154 2.47 -3.05 18.27
C PHE A 154 1.85 -2.60 19.60
N LYS A 155 2.69 -2.58 20.63
CA LYS A 155 2.39 -1.88 21.87
C LYS A 155 2.54 -0.37 21.66
N ASN A 156 1.95 0.42 22.54
CA ASN A 156 2.14 1.87 22.53
C ASN A 156 3.61 2.30 22.68
N THR A 157 4.46 1.42 23.20
CA THR A 157 5.93 1.58 23.29
C THR A 157 6.67 1.22 21.98
N GLY A 158 5.98 0.75 20.94
CA GLY A 158 6.58 0.30 19.69
C GLY A 158 7.06 -1.16 19.69
N GLU A 159 6.91 -1.89 20.79
CA GLU A 159 7.27 -3.30 20.90
C GLU A 159 6.30 -4.18 20.07
N LEU A 160 6.84 -5.20 19.40
CA LEU A 160 6.08 -6.11 18.56
C LEU A 160 5.44 -7.24 19.37
N TYR A 161 4.14 -7.44 19.20
CA TYR A 161 3.38 -8.56 19.73
C TYR A 161 2.90 -9.51 18.65
N LEU A 162 2.99 -10.81 18.92
CA LEU A 162 2.34 -11.86 18.12
C LEU A 162 0.96 -12.17 18.69
N ILE A 163 -0.04 -12.20 17.84
CA ILE A 163 -1.38 -12.65 18.18
C ILE A 163 -1.43 -14.17 17.96
N ARG A 164 -1.51 -14.97 19.04
CA ARG A 164 -1.63 -16.44 18.94
C ARG A 164 -3.08 -16.88 18.85
N ASN A 165 -3.93 -16.36 19.72
CA ASN A 165 -5.37 -16.58 19.75
C ASN A 165 -6.06 -15.23 19.88
N TYR A 166 -7.38 -15.17 19.78
CA TYR A 166 -8.15 -13.92 19.87
C TYR A 166 -7.83 -13.03 21.11
N SER A 167 -7.29 -13.62 22.17
CA SER A 167 -6.99 -12.94 23.44
C SER A 167 -5.52 -13.04 23.88
N GLU A 168 -4.74 -13.97 23.34
CA GLU A 168 -3.37 -14.18 23.77
C GLU A 168 -2.39 -13.41 22.88
N LYS A 169 -1.64 -12.51 23.48
CA LYS A 169 -0.62 -11.70 22.87
C LYS A 169 0.70 -11.98 23.56
N GLU A 170 1.70 -12.31 22.78
CA GLU A 170 3.04 -12.61 23.27
C GLU A 170 4.01 -11.56 22.77
N LEU A 171 4.76 -10.97 23.71
CA LEU A 171 5.86 -10.05 23.37
C LEU A 171 6.94 -10.82 22.60
N MET A 172 7.38 -10.25 21.50
CA MET A 172 8.41 -10.90 20.69
C MET A 172 9.80 -10.68 21.28
N PRO A 173 10.63 -11.74 21.32
CA PRO A 173 11.99 -11.61 21.82
C PRO A 173 12.84 -10.72 20.92
N ASP A 174 13.78 -10.02 21.54
CA ASP A 174 14.75 -9.19 20.83
C ASP A 174 15.55 -10.00 19.80
N ARG A 175 15.98 -9.33 18.73
CA ARG A 175 16.83 -9.89 17.66
C ARG A 175 16.20 -11.09 16.93
N LYS A 176 14.90 -11.27 17.02
CA LYS A 176 14.17 -12.36 16.34
C LYS A 176 13.42 -11.89 15.11
N PHE A 177 13.03 -10.62 15.07
CA PHE A 177 12.19 -10.09 14.00
C PHE A 177 12.84 -8.89 13.32
N TRP A 178 12.92 -8.98 12.01
CA TRP A 178 13.20 -7.85 11.13
C TRP A 178 11.88 -7.14 10.83
N VAL A 179 11.75 -5.91 11.28
CA VAL A 179 10.57 -5.07 11.03
C VAL A 179 10.99 -3.93 10.12
N VAL A 180 10.32 -3.83 8.97
CA VAL A 180 10.38 -2.68 8.07
C VAL A 180 9.15 -1.85 8.31
N LYS A 181 9.31 -0.56 8.56
CA LYS A 181 8.21 0.40 8.69
C LYS A 181 8.38 1.44 7.59
N ASN A 182 7.33 1.65 6.82
CA ASN A 182 7.26 2.80 5.92
C ASN A 182 6.85 4.00 6.77
N SER A 183 7.74 4.97 6.91
CA SER A 183 7.62 6.06 7.89
C SER A 183 6.27 6.77 7.78
N GLY A 184 5.65 7.00 8.95
CA GLY A 184 4.58 7.96 9.11
C GLY A 184 5.12 9.40 8.99
N ASP A 185 4.26 10.37 9.27
CA ASP A 185 4.61 11.79 9.28
C ASP A 185 5.37 12.20 10.55
N ASN A 186 5.41 11.31 11.56
CA ASN A 186 6.08 11.55 12.85
C ASN A 186 6.45 10.23 13.54
N ASP A 187 7.24 10.32 14.62
CA ASP A 187 7.72 9.16 15.39
C ASP A 187 6.65 8.48 16.24
N ASP A 188 5.52 9.15 16.49
CA ASP A 188 4.38 8.59 17.22
C ASP A 188 3.56 7.64 16.36
N ASP A 189 3.74 7.64 15.04
CA ASP A 189 3.11 6.67 14.14
C ASP A 189 3.88 5.35 14.14
N ILE A 190 3.42 4.45 14.99
CA ILE A 190 4.07 3.16 15.21
C ILE A 190 3.88 2.20 14.02
N TYR A 191 2.79 2.34 13.28
CA TYR A 191 2.45 1.46 12.17
C TYR A 191 2.96 1.92 10.81
N GLY A 192 3.20 3.22 10.64
CA GLY A 192 3.50 3.83 9.34
C GLY A 192 2.28 3.87 8.43
N LEU A 193 2.39 4.63 7.35
CA LEU A 193 1.33 4.80 6.36
C LEU A 193 1.72 4.11 5.04
N GLY A 194 0.86 3.20 4.59
CA GLY A 194 1.06 2.48 3.33
C GLY A 194 0.34 3.13 2.15
N LEU A 195 0.84 2.87 0.94
CA LEU A 195 0.21 3.30 -0.32
C LEU A 195 -1.21 2.77 -0.50
N ALA A 196 -1.53 1.63 0.12
CA ALA A 196 -2.86 1.04 0.07
C ALA A 196 -3.95 2.00 0.54
N HIS A 197 -3.64 2.83 1.55
CA HIS A 197 -4.56 3.87 2.02
C HIS A 197 -4.93 4.86 0.91
N VAL A 198 -3.92 5.38 0.21
CA VAL A 198 -4.12 6.35 -0.88
C VAL A 198 -4.81 5.70 -2.09
N CYS A 199 -4.48 4.45 -2.40
CA CYS A 199 -5.03 3.72 -3.54
C CYS A 199 -6.47 3.20 -3.32
N TYR A 200 -6.96 3.20 -2.07
CA TYR A 200 -8.25 2.60 -1.73
C TYR A 200 -9.42 3.21 -2.51
N TRP A 201 -9.58 4.52 -2.42
CA TRP A 201 -10.70 5.20 -3.08
C TRP A 201 -10.64 5.13 -4.60
N PRO A 202 -9.51 5.38 -5.26
CA PRO A 202 -9.41 5.22 -6.71
C PRO A 202 -9.80 3.82 -7.19
N VAL A 203 -9.29 2.76 -6.57
CA VAL A 203 -9.64 1.38 -6.93
C VAL A 203 -11.10 1.07 -6.65
N TYR A 204 -11.63 1.50 -5.51
CA TYR A 204 -13.04 1.30 -5.16
C TYR A 204 -13.98 1.97 -6.17
N LEU A 205 -13.71 3.23 -6.52
CA LEU A 205 -14.48 3.98 -7.49
C LEU A 205 -14.38 3.39 -8.90
N LYS A 206 -13.18 2.94 -9.31
CA LYS A 206 -12.95 2.26 -10.59
C LYS A 206 -13.78 0.98 -10.71
N ARG A 207 -13.75 0.12 -9.69
CA ARG A 207 -14.55 -1.12 -9.66
C ARG A 207 -16.05 -0.86 -9.78
N ASN A 208 -16.53 0.15 -9.07
CA ASN A 208 -17.93 0.55 -9.19
C ASN A 208 -18.25 1.18 -10.56
N GLY A 209 -17.36 2.01 -11.07
CA GLY A 209 -17.47 2.61 -12.40
C GLY A 209 -17.58 1.56 -13.51
N LEU A 210 -16.70 0.55 -13.49
CA LEU A 210 -16.74 -0.57 -14.43
C LEU A 210 -18.05 -1.37 -14.32
N LYS A 211 -18.54 -1.60 -13.09
CA LYS A 211 -19.82 -2.27 -12.87
C LYS A 211 -20.97 -1.48 -13.48
N PHE A 212 -21.04 -0.19 -13.22
CA PHE A 212 -22.08 0.66 -13.79
C PHE A 212 -21.97 0.76 -15.31
N TRP A 213 -20.77 0.83 -15.84
CA TRP A 213 -20.52 0.82 -17.29
C TRP A 213 -21.00 -0.49 -17.93
N SER A 214 -20.73 -1.63 -17.31
CA SER A 214 -21.23 -2.94 -17.79
C SER A 214 -22.76 -2.96 -17.85
N ILE A 215 -23.44 -2.49 -16.79
CA ILE A 215 -24.92 -2.40 -16.75
C ILE A 215 -25.42 -1.45 -17.82
N LEU A 216 -24.74 -0.31 -18.05
CA LEU A 216 -25.11 0.64 -19.10
C LEU A 216 -25.00 0.00 -20.48
N VAL A 217 -23.87 -0.68 -20.75
CA VAL A 217 -23.65 -1.36 -22.04
C VAL A 217 -24.69 -2.45 -22.23
N GLU A 218 -24.95 -3.30 -21.24
CA GLU A 218 -25.97 -4.34 -21.30
C GLU A 218 -27.36 -3.77 -21.61
N LYS A 219 -27.74 -2.70 -20.89
CA LYS A 219 -29.06 -2.08 -21.05
C LYS A 219 -29.25 -1.36 -22.39
N PHE A 220 -28.20 -0.74 -22.93
CA PHE A 220 -28.28 0.12 -24.11
C PHE A 220 -27.58 -0.46 -25.35
N ALA A 221 -26.91 -1.62 -25.25
CA ALA A 221 -26.39 -2.33 -26.42
C ALA A 221 -27.52 -2.85 -27.32
N VAL A 222 -28.66 -3.18 -26.72
CA VAL A 222 -29.88 -3.55 -27.44
C VAL A 222 -30.81 -2.34 -27.44
N PRO A 223 -31.12 -1.76 -28.58
CA PRO A 223 -32.05 -0.62 -28.66
C PRO A 223 -33.42 -1.01 -28.07
N THR A 224 -33.96 -0.14 -27.21
CA THR A 224 -35.28 -0.36 -26.64
C THR A 224 -36.33 -0.08 -27.72
N ALA A 225 -37.01 -1.11 -28.16
CA ALA A 225 -38.11 -0.95 -29.10
C ALA A 225 -39.40 -0.50 -28.37
N VAL A 226 -40.00 0.57 -28.83
CA VAL A 226 -41.29 1.09 -28.31
C VAL A 226 -42.35 0.98 -29.39
N GLY A 227 -43.37 0.22 -29.11
CA GLY A 227 -44.53 0.09 -29.99
C GLY A 227 -45.71 0.93 -29.49
N LYS A 228 -46.26 1.75 -30.35
CA LYS A 228 -47.50 2.47 -30.08
C LYS A 228 -48.65 1.76 -30.76
N TYR A 229 -49.75 1.58 -30.08
CA TYR A 229 -50.99 1.00 -30.62
C TYR A 229 -52.20 1.90 -30.38
N PRO A 230 -53.27 1.81 -31.17
CA PRO A 230 -54.48 2.63 -30.98
C PRO A 230 -55.13 2.41 -29.62
N GLN A 231 -55.72 3.45 -29.03
CA GLN A 231 -56.30 3.45 -27.67
C GLN A 231 -57.41 2.40 -27.47
N LEU A 232 -58.08 1.96 -28.54
CA LEU A 232 -59.12 0.94 -28.54
C LEU A 232 -58.67 -0.40 -29.13
N ALA A 233 -57.34 -0.68 -29.12
CA ALA A 233 -56.81 -1.92 -29.66
C ALA A 233 -57.28 -3.12 -28.82
N SER A 234 -57.62 -4.22 -29.50
CA SER A 234 -57.93 -5.49 -28.82
C SER A 234 -56.69 -6.10 -28.19
N ASN A 235 -56.86 -6.95 -27.18
CA ASN A 235 -55.78 -7.67 -26.54
C ASN A 235 -54.94 -8.50 -27.51
N GLU A 236 -55.52 -8.95 -28.62
CA GLU A 236 -54.80 -9.69 -29.67
C GLU A 236 -53.85 -8.79 -30.45
N VAL A 237 -54.23 -7.53 -30.73
CA VAL A 237 -53.36 -6.56 -31.38
C VAL A 237 -52.19 -6.21 -30.46
N ILE A 238 -52.45 -5.97 -29.16
CA ILE A 238 -51.41 -5.69 -28.18
C ILE A 238 -50.41 -6.84 -28.08
N LYS A 239 -50.87 -8.09 -28.06
CA LYS A 239 -50.00 -9.27 -28.04
C LYS A 239 -49.14 -9.37 -29.31
N LYS A 240 -49.73 -9.08 -30.48
CA LYS A 240 -48.99 -9.06 -31.75
C LYS A 240 -47.89 -7.98 -31.76
N VAL A 241 -48.19 -6.79 -31.25
CA VAL A 241 -47.18 -5.71 -31.11
C VAL A 241 -46.07 -6.11 -30.14
N LEU A 242 -46.39 -6.68 -28.99
CA LEU A 242 -45.40 -7.17 -28.04
C LEU A 242 -44.52 -8.26 -28.68
N SER A 243 -45.10 -9.23 -29.38
CA SER A 243 -44.35 -10.26 -30.08
C SER A 243 -43.42 -9.69 -31.17
N ALA A 244 -43.90 -8.65 -31.88
CA ALA A 244 -43.06 -7.97 -32.87
C ALA A 244 -41.89 -7.21 -32.21
N LEU A 245 -42.11 -6.58 -31.04
CA LEU A 245 -41.05 -5.93 -30.28
C LEU A 245 -40.02 -6.92 -29.76
N ASP A 246 -40.43 -8.09 -29.31
CA ASP A 246 -39.53 -9.15 -28.89
C ASP A 246 -38.66 -9.67 -30.05
N SER A 247 -39.24 -9.75 -31.24
CA SER A 247 -38.52 -10.18 -32.47
C SER A 247 -37.50 -9.14 -32.94
N ILE A 248 -37.68 -7.85 -32.66
CA ILE A 248 -36.70 -6.80 -33.00
C ILE A 248 -35.36 -7.04 -32.32
N ALA A 249 -35.35 -7.62 -31.13
CA ALA A 249 -34.13 -7.91 -30.42
C ALA A 249 -33.31 -9.05 -31.06
N THR A 250 -33.92 -9.89 -31.90
CA THR A 250 -33.31 -11.11 -32.45
C THR A 250 -33.28 -11.17 -33.98
N GLU A 251 -34.13 -10.40 -34.65
CA GLU A 251 -34.31 -10.49 -36.11
C GLU A 251 -34.04 -9.14 -36.82
N THR A 252 -33.62 -9.21 -38.08
CA THR A 252 -33.19 -8.04 -38.87
C THR A 252 -34.37 -7.26 -39.47
N SER A 253 -35.56 -7.85 -39.51
CA SER A 253 -36.77 -7.21 -40.10
C SER A 253 -38.07 -7.72 -39.44
N ILE A 254 -39.04 -6.83 -39.27
CA ILE A 254 -40.33 -7.13 -38.70
C ILE A 254 -41.41 -6.51 -39.57
N ALA A 255 -42.60 -7.14 -39.61
CA ALA A 255 -43.80 -6.58 -40.16
C ALA A 255 -44.78 -6.24 -39.04
N VAL A 256 -45.32 -5.00 -39.04
CA VAL A 256 -46.31 -4.55 -38.05
C VAL A 256 -47.62 -4.23 -38.71
N PRO A 257 -48.78 -4.40 -38.05
CA PRO A 257 -50.07 -4.05 -38.57
C PRO A 257 -50.19 -2.55 -38.90
N GLU A 258 -50.99 -2.21 -39.90
CA GLU A 258 -51.28 -0.83 -40.26
C GLU A 258 -51.83 -0.05 -39.05
N GLY A 259 -51.32 1.17 -38.82
CA GLY A 259 -51.66 1.99 -37.64
C GLY A 259 -50.81 1.73 -36.39
N THR A 260 -49.80 0.85 -36.47
CA THR A 260 -48.83 0.62 -35.41
C THR A 260 -47.55 1.37 -35.75
N GLU A 261 -47.07 2.20 -34.82
CA GLU A 261 -45.77 2.89 -34.95
C GLU A 261 -44.73 2.20 -34.05
N VAL A 262 -43.62 1.79 -34.60
CA VAL A 262 -42.47 1.23 -33.85
C VAL A 262 -41.32 2.19 -33.94
N GLN A 263 -40.83 2.62 -32.81
CA GLN A 263 -39.64 3.50 -32.70
C GLN A 263 -38.56 2.78 -31.92
N LEU A 264 -37.33 2.81 -32.41
CA LEU A 264 -36.15 2.44 -31.66
C LEU A 264 -35.66 3.64 -30.87
N LEU A 265 -35.70 3.55 -29.55
CA LEU A 265 -35.07 4.55 -28.69
C LEU A 265 -33.57 4.30 -28.74
N GLU A 266 -32.86 5.09 -29.54
CA GLU A 266 -31.43 5.09 -29.50
C GLU A 266 -30.98 5.61 -28.14
N ALA A 267 -30.04 4.84 -27.51
CA ALA A 267 -29.38 5.30 -26.31
C ALA A 267 -28.61 6.59 -26.60
N VAL A 268 -28.70 7.53 -25.70
CA VAL A 268 -27.91 8.76 -25.78
C VAL A 268 -26.46 8.39 -25.87
N LYS A 269 -25.82 8.59 -27.03
CA LYS A 269 -24.45 8.21 -27.37
C LYS A 269 -23.36 8.81 -26.46
N SER A 270 -23.72 9.70 -25.52
CA SER A 270 -22.77 10.50 -24.73
C SER A 270 -22.22 9.82 -23.48
N SER A 271 -22.87 8.80 -22.93
CA SER A 271 -22.51 8.28 -21.61
C SER A 271 -21.37 7.25 -21.61
N GLY A 272 -21.14 6.52 -22.70
CA GLY A 272 -20.10 5.49 -22.77
C GLY A 272 -18.68 6.07 -22.71
N GLY A 273 -18.44 7.18 -23.40
CA GLY A 273 -17.12 7.85 -23.40
C GLY A 273 -16.74 8.51 -22.07
N ASP A 274 -17.72 8.90 -21.28
CA ASP A 274 -17.47 9.53 -19.98
C ASP A 274 -17.06 8.49 -18.92
N HIS A 275 -17.62 7.28 -18.96
CA HIS A 275 -17.18 6.17 -18.10
C HIS A 275 -15.73 5.74 -18.40
N GLU A 276 -15.38 5.64 -19.68
CA GLU A 276 -14.02 5.32 -20.10
C GLU A 276 -13.01 6.38 -19.62
N LYS A 277 -13.33 7.67 -19.82
CA LYS A 277 -12.50 8.79 -19.36
C LYS A 277 -12.35 8.76 -17.83
N PHE A 278 -13.43 8.46 -17.11
CA PHE A 278 -13.39 8.35 -15.66
C PHE A 278 -12.47 7.22 -15.19
N CYS A 279 -12.57 6.03 -15.77
CA CYS A 279 -11.67 4.92 -15.45
C CYS A 279 -10.20 5.26 -15.77
N LYS A 280 -9.92 5.85 -16.95
CA LYS A 280 -8.57 6.31 -17.31
C LYS A 280 -8.04 7.37 -16.35
N TYR A 281 -8.87 8.29 -15.90
CA TYR A 281 -8.49 9.29 -14.90
C TYR A 281 -8.11 8.64 -13.56
N LEU A 282 -8.85 7.62 -13.11
CA LEU A 282 -8.51 6.88 -11.89
C LEU A 282 -7.20 6.09 -12.04
N ASP A 283 -6.93 5.51 -13.22
CA ASP A 283 -5.67 4.85 -13.53
C ASP A 283 -4.48 5.82 -13.48
N GLN A 284 -4.65 7.05 -13.96
CA GLN A 284 -3.64 8.10 -13.85
C GLN A 284 -3.39 8.51 -12.39
N ILE A 285 -4.44 8.61 -11.57
CA ILE A 285 -4.29 8.88 -10.12
C ILE A 285 -3.50 7.77 -9.45
N LEU A 286 -3.81 6.50 -9.75
CA LEU A 286 -3.09 5.34 -9.22
C LEU A 286 -1.61 5.36 -9.63
N ALA A 287 -1.32 5.65 -10.89
CA ALA A 287 0.06 5.77 -11.38
C ALA A 287 0.82 6.90 -10.65
N LYS A 288 0.21 8.08 -10.49
CA LYS A 288 0.78 9.20 -9.74
C LYS A 288 1.04 8.85 -8.29
N ALA A 289 0.10 8.18 -7.63
CA ALA A 289 0.25 7.78 -6.23
C ALA A 289 1.39 6.77 -6.02
N ILE A 290 1.58 5.82 -6.95
CA ILE A 290 2.53 4.73 -6.81
C ILE A 290 3.92 5.07 -7.35
N LEU A 291 3.99 5.75 -8.50
CA LEU A 291 5.24 6.04 -9.22
C LEU A 291 5.62 7.52 -9.23
N GLY A 292 4.79 8.40 -8.64
CA GLY A 292 4.99 9.85 -8.68
C GLY A 292 4.73 10.48 -10.05
N GLN A 293 4.27 9.69 -11.03
CA GLN A 293 4.07 10.14 -12.41
C GLN A 293 2.96 9.33 -13.13
N ASP A 294 2.37 9.89 -14.17
CA ASP A 294 1.33 9.27 -15.00
C ASP A 294 1.77 8.96 -16.44
N GLY A 295 3.00 9.31 -16.81
CA GLY A 295 3.44 9.39 -18.20
C GLY A 295 3.99 8.12 -18.84
N THR A 296 4.04 7.00 -18.12
CA THR A 296 4.64 5.77 -18.66
C THR A 296 3.73 4.97 -19.59
N SER A 297 2.44 5.30 -19.69
CA SER A 297 1.50 4.49 -20.47
C SER A 297 0.98 5.10 -21.77
N GLU A 298 0.85 6.42 -21.90
CA GLU A 298 0.20 6.96 -23.14
C GLU A 298 0.69 8.33 -23.65
N ASN A 299 1.43 9.14 -22.89
CA ASN A 299 1.71 10.54 -23.24
C ASN A 299 3.19 10.91 -23.42
N GLY A 300 4.08 9.96 -23.65
CA GLY A 300 5.50 10.21 -23.90
C GLY A 300 5.82 10.93 -25.23
N ARG A 301 5.12 12.03 -25.51
CA ARG A 301 5.32 12.78 -26.75
C ARG A 301 6.52 13.73 -26.76
N TYR A 302 7.18 13.93 -25.63
CA TYR A 302 8.35 14.81 -25.52
C TYR A 302 9.48 14.14 -24.76
N ALA A 303 10.63 13.97 -25.39
CA ALA A 303 11.81 13.31 -24.79
C ALA A 303 12.28 14.00 -23.49
N GLY A 304 12.12 15.31 -23.34
CA GLY A 304 12.45 16.03 -22.10
C GLY A 304 11.52 15.68 -20.92
N THR A 305 10.26 15.40 -21.18
CA THR A 305 9.30 15.01 -20.14
C THR A 305 9.56 13.58 -19.66
N ALA A 306 9.95 12.68 -20.57
CA ALA A 306 10.27 11.30 -20.22
C ALA A 306 11.49 11.20 -19.29
N ALA A 307 12.54 11.97 -19.52
CA ALA A 307 13.72 11.99 -18.66
C ALA A 307 13.42 12.52 -17.23
N VAL A 308 12.57 13.53 -17.10
CA VAL A 308 12.13 14.05 -15.78
C VAL A 308 11.29 13.00 -15.05
N GLN A 309 10.43 12.30 -15.75
CA GLN A 309 9.58 11.25 -15.18
C GLN A 309 10.40 10.04 -14.74
N GLU A 310 11.42 9.65 -15.49
CA GLU A 310 12.35 8.58 -15.13
C GLU A 310 13.11 8.94 -13.85
N ASN A 311 13.61 10.17 -13.74
CA ASN A 311 14.28 10.66 -12.53
C ASN A 311 13.38 10.59 -11.28
N VAL A 312 12.09 10.94 -11.38
CA VAL A 312 11.16 10.86 -10.23
C VAL A 312 10.95 9.41 -9.81
N LYS A 313 10.78 8.51 -10.76
CA LYS A 313 10.66 7.07 -10.49
C LYS A 313 11.92 6.55 -9.81
N ASP A 314 13.11 6.90 -10.30
CA ASP A 314 14.39 6.45 -9.73
C ASP A 314 14.59 6.93 -8.29
N LEU A 315 14.16 8.15 -7.96
CA LEU A 315 14.17 8.66 -6.58
C LEU A 315 13.27 7.83 -5.66
N ILE A 316 12.09 7.41 -6.12
CA ILE A 316 11.19 6.56 -5.34
C ILE A 316 11.82 5.17 -5.15
N LEU A 317 12.38 4.57 -6.21
CA LEU A 317 13.05 3.26 -6.12
C LEU A 317 14.23 3.31 -5.16
N LYS A 318 15.02 4.38 -5.21
CA LYS A 318 16.13 4.59 -4.28
C LYS A 318 15.63 4.71 -2.84
N SER A 319 14.59 5.49 -2.58
CA SER A 319 14.02 5.64 -1.24
C SER A 319 13.53 4.29 -0.68
N ASP A 320 12.90 3.46 -1.51
CA ASP A 320 12.46 2.12 -1.10
C ASP A 320 13.65 1.17 -0.84
N ALA A 321 14.71 1.29 -1.62
CA ALA A 321 15.95 0.53 -1.40
C ALA A 321 16.64 0.97 -0.10
N ASP A 322 16.75 2.27 0.15
CA ASP A 322 17.33 2.83 1.36
C ASP A 322 16.53 2.36 2.60
N LEU A 323 15.21 2.35 2.55
CA LEU A 323 14.34 1.83 3.61
C LEU A 323 14.66 0.36 3.96
N LEU A 324 14.87 -0.49 2.95
CA LEU A 324 15.28 -1.88 3.17
C LEU A 324 16.69 -1.96 3.78
N CYS A 325 17.65 -1.24 3.22
CA CYS A 325 19.04 -1.25 3.67
C CYS A 325 19.15 -0.79 5.13
N GLU A 326 18.56 0.36 5.47
CA GLU A 326 18.58 0.91 6.83
C GLU A 326 17.96 -0.05 7.85
N SER A 327 16.79 -0.62 7.51
CA SER A 327 16.15 -1.58 8.40
C SER A 327 16.94 -2.88 8.55
N PHE A 328 17.59 -3.36 7.49
CA PHE A 328 18.37 -4.59 7.51
C PHE A 328 19.75 -4.43 8.16
N ASN A 329 20.35 -3.26 8.13
CA ASN A 329 21.59 -2.95 8.84
C ASN A 329 21.49 -3.28 10.34
N ARG A 330 20.30 -3.12 10.93
CA ARG A 330 20.06 -3.57 12.32
C ARG A 330 20.22 -5.08 12.49
N VAL A 331 19.77 -5.87 11.51
CA VAL A 331 19.91 -7.35 11.52
C VAL A 331 21.39 -7.74 11.36
N ILE A 332 22.11 -7.06 10.48
CA ILE A 332 23.56 -7.23 10.32
C ILE A 332 24.26 -6.91 11.62
N ALA A 333 23.91 -5.81 12.29
CA ALA A 333 24.49 -5.45 13.58
C ALA A 333 24.28 -6.53 14.65
N TRP A 334 23.13 -7.20 14.68
CA TRP A 334 22.90 -8.33 15.59
C TRP A 334 23.79 -9.53 15.26
N LEU A 335 23.93 -9.86 13.97
CA LEU A 335 24.77 -10.96 13.51
C LEU A 335 26.25 -10.71 13.85
N VAL A 336 26.72 -9.48 13.63
CA VAL A 336 28.10 -9.06 13.93
C VAL A 336 28.36 -9.09 15.44
N ALA A 337 27.45 -8.51 16.25
CA ALA A 337 27.61 -8.47 17.71
C ALA A 337 27.67 -9.86 18.35
N TRP A 338 27.07 -10.89 17.76
CA TRP A 338 27.15 -12.25 18.27
C TRP A 338 28.43 -12.97 17.88
N ASN A 339 29.03 -12.67 16.74
CA ASN A 339 30.22 -13.35 16.25
C ASN A 339 31.51 -12.58 16.56
N TRP A 340 31.40 -11.24 16.65
CA TRP A 340 32.54 -10.35 16.95
C TRP A 340 32.15 -9.30 18.00
N PRO A 341 32.07 -9.66 19.29
CA PRO A 341 31.57 -8.74 20.32
C PRO A 341 32.40 -7.46 20.49
N ALA A 342 33.64 -7.46 20.01
CA ALA A 342 34.54 -6.29 20.08
C ALA A 342 34.52 -5.42 18.83
N ALA A 343 33.86 -5.86 17.74
CA ALA A 343 33.73 -5.07 16.52
C ALA A 343 32.60 -4.07 16.66
N GLN A 344 32.80 -2.86 16.12
CA GLN A 344 31.69 -1.93 15.92
C GLN A 344 31.01 -2.32 14.61
N PRO A 345 29.68 -2.50 14.63
CA PRO A 345 28.91 -2.84 13.43
C PRO A 345 28.78 -1.68 12.46
#